data_5b14dae48e9bd6821cbba5153f4d4f2c
#
_entry.id   5b14dae48e9bd6821cbba5153f4d4f2c
#
_cell.length_a   1.000
_cell.length_b   1.000
_cell.length_c   1.000
_cell.angle_alpha   90.00
_cell.angle_beta   90.00
_cell.angle_gamma   90.00
#
_symmetry.space_group_name_H-M   'P 1'
#
loop_
_entity.id
_entity.type
_entity.pdbx_description
1 polymer ?
#
loop_
_entity_poly.entity_id
_entity_poly.type
_entity_poly.pdbx_seq_one_letter_code
_entity_poly.pdbx_strand_id
1 'polypeptide(L)'
;MLSMGVFFCHSTFATPLNLDDDNLVLEKSLLVDRGGKLDVELASKGEFKPYDSNVLMRGFTTSASWIRIQVKALPNNEPAIIRIQPHFLDDIDFYEKSATGWSKRSAGDKVPYSASERNDSAYSFIIHPKLGQKNTYYLRIKTSGITYVSFQILSIDGSYQAAQNEQWVYGLQLGALLLFLCWGIVDYWNTHNKILARFIVFQIFVILFSLSNWGVLSRFVFPNSAGLDNDIFHYLFFIRTATCIWLIKKILDLYNPPAWYKKCCQIAYVIFFFELFLFSAGIILPALLLNLMVWQLIPPLHILTVLCTKSMPRNVSRLLIFGFSMSIATFAASMIFIGGHVNYFSQPIIVLSWFVFVNEVIFYLVIKDHNYLAQKELLKSITALRVIEVQEKLNVIKLNERSTLIDMLVHELKNPLAAIKMALGTLKLSLVPEQKEEIKRIASINQAINNMDAVIEECMLMDQFDQRQLKNIPSKIHLSEWLEGQLEARALKDSITLEIKNDLQLNVDPRLLNIAINNLLDNAMKYSAQNTPILLTVESTANGAEATATISLANVMDSSSSIDESKIFSRYYRSPHSNSKSGTGLGLVLVKSICEILGGTISYRSVNNLAIFTIHLPCFFIDSSTNKSFS
;
A
#
# COMPACT_ATOMS: atom_id res chain seq x y z
N MET A 1 -20.24 -13.87 18.15
CA MET A 1 -19.11 -13.62 19.06
C MET A 1 -19.45 -12.70 20.25
N LEU A 2 -20.17 -11.61 20.08
CA LEU A 2 -20.62 -10.77 21.22
C LEU A 2 -21.55 -11.53 22.20
N SER A 3 -22.45 -12.41 21.70
CA SER A 3 -23.31 -13.26 22.53
C SER A 3 -22.54 -14.33 23.32
N MET A 4 -21.43 -14.83 22.79
CA MET A 4 -20.56 -15.77 23.50
C MET A 4 -19.77 -15.09 24.62
N GLY A 5 -19.30 -13.86 24.43
CA GLY A 5 -18.63 -13.08 25.48
C GLY A 5 -19.54 -12.75 26.65
N VAL A 6 -20.81 -12.42 26.38
CA VAL A 6 -21.81 -12.13 27.42
C VAL A 6 -22.22 -13.42 28.15
N PHE A 7 -22.31 -14.57 27.45
CA PHE A 7 -22.64 -15.86 28.05
C PHE A 7 -21.50 -16.40 28.94
N PHE A 8 -20.24 -16.23 28.53
CA PHE A 8 -19.08 -16.58 29.38
C PHE A 8 -18.95 -15.64 30.57
N CYS A 9 -19.25 -14.34 30.43
CA CYS A 9 -19.30 -13.42 31.54
C CYS A 9 -20.36 -13.84 32.57
N HIS A 10 -21.55 -14.28 32.13
CA HIS A 10 -22.64 -14.68 33.02
C HIS A 10 -22.38 -16.00 33.75
N SER A 11 -21.74 -16.98 33.10
CA SER A 11 -21.47 -18.30 33.71
C SER A 11 -20.26 -18.32 34.65
N THR A 12 -19.29 -17.43 34.45
CA THR A 12 -18.11 -17.29 35.34
C THR A 12 -18.33 -16.26 36.45
N PHE A 13 -19.32 -15.36 36.32
CA PHE A 13 -19.61 -14.30 37.30
C PHE A 13 -20.93 -14.53 38.09
N ALA A 14 -21.72 -15.55 37.72
CA ALA A 14 -23.07 -15.76 38.29
C ALA A 14 -23.09 -16.53 39.61
N THR A 15 -21.96 -17.03 40.08
CA THR A 15 -21.83 -17.36 41.51
C THR A 15 -20.71 -16.48 42.06
N PRO A 16 -20.96 -15.62 43.03
CA PRO A 16 -19.90 -15.31 43.98
C PRO A 16 -19.54 -16.71 44.48
N LEU A 17 -18.37 -17.24 44.05
CA LEU A 17 -17.72 -18.31 44.78
C LEU A 17 -17.46 -17.70 46.15
N ASN A 18 -18.40 -17.86 47.08
CA ASN A 18 -18.15 -17.75 48.50
C ASN A 18 -17.23 -18.93 48.85
N LEU A 19 -16.01 -18.86 48.31
CA LEU A 19 -14.86 -19.69 48.70
C LEU A 19 -14.21 -19.11 49.97
N ASP A 20 -14.61 -17.91 50.39
CA ASP A 20 -14.40 -17.51 51.74
C ASP A 20 -15.27 -18.42 52.59
N ASP A 21 -14.63 -19.33 53.28
CA ASP A 21 -15.20 -19.84 54.51
C ASP A 21 -15.31 -18.61 55.43
N ASP A 22 -16.37 -17.79 55.19
CA ASP A 22 -16.64 -16.56 55.97
C ASP A 22 -16.69 -16.84 57.47
N ASN A 23 -16.73 -18.11 57.83
CA ASN A 23 -16.65 -18.63 59.21
C ASN A 23 -15.21 -18.70 59.75
N LEU A 24 -14.15 -18.57 58.96
CA LEU A 24 -12.77 -18.67 59.42
C LEU A 24 -12.20 -17.35 59.97
N VAL A 25 -12.64 -16.23 59.43
CA VAL A 25 -12.15 -14.91 59.83
C VAL A 25 -13.08 -14.30 60.90
N LEU A 26 -12.53 -14.08 62.08
CA LEU A 26 -13.29 -13.44 63.19
C LEU A 26 -13.22 -11.93 63.12
N GLU A 27 -12.05 -11.36 62.86
CA GLU A 27 -11.83 -9.91 62.85
C GLU A 27 -10.61 -9.57 61.96
N LYS A 28 -10.75 -8.49 61.18
CA LYS A 28 -9.65 -7.86 60.46
C LYS A 28 -9.50 -6.43 60.86
N SER A 29 -8.28 -5.96 61.00
CA SER A 29 -8.04 -4.54 61.32
C SER A 29 -6.73 -4.07 60.68
N LEU A 30 -6.66 -2.80 60.32
CA LEU A 30 -5.61 -2.15 59.57
C LEU A 30 -4.89 -1.08 60.37
N LEU A 31 -3.57 -1.09 60.36
CA LEU A 31 -2.71 -0.03 60.86
C LEU A 31 -1.83 0.49 59.70
N VAL A 32 -1.78 1.78 59.51
CA VAL A 32 -0.99 2.44 58.48
C VAL A 32 0.31 2.97 59.08
N ASP A 33 1.42 2.38 58.69
CA ASP A 33 2.75 2.83 59.03
C ASP A 33 3.30 3.80 57.97
N ARG A 34 3.10 5.10 58.18
CA ARG A 34 3.54 6.15 57.26
C ARG A 34 5.06 6.20 57.09
N GLY A 35 5.81 5.83 58.10
CA GLY A 35 7.28 5.78 58.06
C GLY A 35 7.83 4.49 57.46
N GLY A 36 7.01 3.45 57.38
CA GLY A 36 7.40 2.14 56.85
C GLY A 36 8.49 1.43 57.68
N LYS A 37 8.68 1.83 58.95
CA LYS A 37 9.77 1.40 59.86
C LYS A 37 9.31 0.72 61.11
N LEU A 38 8.01 0.57 61.34
CA LEU A 38 7.49 -0.06 62.54
C LEU A 38 7.91 -1.53 62.55
N ASP A 39 8.44 -1.98 63.70
CA ASP A 39 8.66 -3.38 63.99
C ASP A 39 7.34 -4.03 64.47
N VAL A 40 7.28 -5.37 64.41
CA VAL A 40 6.09 -6.15 64.81
C VAL A 40 5.69 -5.91 66.27
N GLU A 41 6.67 -5.71 67.18
CA GLU A 41 6.39 -5.44 68.57
C GLU A 41 5.67 -4.10 68.77
N LEU A 42 6.14 -3.06 68.08
CA LEU A 42 5.52 -1.74 68.12
C LEU A 42 4.18 -1.73 67.35
N ALA A 43 4.15 -2.41 66.20
CA ALA A 43 2.92 -2.52 65.41
C ALA A 43 1.82 -3.27 66.20
N SER A 44 2.16 -4.36 66.89
CA SER A 44 1.19 -5.16 67.68
C SER A 44 0.52 -4.36 68.80
N LYS A 45 1.19 -3.35 69.34
CA LYS A 45 0.68 -2.41 70.37
C LYS A 45 0.01 -1.15 69.73
N GLY A 46 0.07 -1.01 68.44
CA GLY A 46 -0.47 0.12 67.70
C GLY A 46 -2.01 0.13 67.65
N GLU A 47 -2.58 1.27 67.30
CA GLU A 47 -4.01 1.46 67.18
C GLU A 47 -4.50 0.97 65.82
N PHE A 48 -5.05 -0.26 65.76
CA PHE A 48 -5.65 -0.84 64.59
C PHE A 48 -7.10 -0.40 64.43
N LYS A 49 -7.47 0.03 63.22
CA LYS A 49 -8.85 0.34 62.89
C LYS A 49 -9.53 -0.88 62.24
N PRO A 50 -10.82 -1.14 62.57
CA PRO A 50 -11.56 -2.22 61.92
C PRO A 50 -11.48 -2.13 60.40
N TYR A 51 -11.37 -3.26 59.73
CA TYR A 51 -11.23 -3.33 58.26
C TYR A 51 -11.97 -4.56 57.71
N ASP A 52 -13.16 -4.36 57.15
CA ASP A 52 -14.06 -5.46 56.76
C ASP A 52 -13.82 -5.97 55.34
N SER A 53 -12.92 -5.35 54.56
CA SER A 53 -12.65 -5.75 53.18
C SER A 53 -11.59 -6.83 53.09
N ASN A 54 -11.73 -7.73 52.12
CA ASN A 54 -10.71 -8.70 51.69
C ASN A 54 -9.69 -8.10 50.72
N VAL A 55 -9.87 -6.84 50.32
CA VAL A 55 -9.02 -6.13 49.37
C VAL A 55 -8.50 -4.85 49.98
N LEU A 56 -7.19 -4.75 50.17
CA LEU A 56 -6.53 -3.52 50.62
C LEU A 56 -6.16 -2.66 49.39
N MET A 57 -6.71 -1.46 49.34
CA MET A 57 -6.42 -0.51 48.26
C MET A 57 -5.92 0.81 48.85
N ARG A 58 -4.70 1.21 48.46
CA ARG A 58 -4.08 2.46 48.91
C ARG A 58 -3.41 3.26 47.79
N GLY A 59 -3.53 2.79 46.55
CA GLY A 59 -2.88 3.44 45.41
C GLY A 59 -1.34 3.45 45.53
N PHE A 60 -0.73 4.51 45.06
CA PHE A 60 0.73 4.68 45.15
C PHE A 60 1.10 5.27 46.49
N THR A 61 1.80 4.52 47.33
CA THR A 61 2.26 4.97 48.64
C THR A 61 3.57 4.31 49.05
N THR A 62 4.44 5.02 49.74
CA THR A 62 5.66 4.49 50.33
C THR A 62 5.45 3.95 51.75
N SER A 63 4.22 4.10 52.28
CA SER A 63 3.84 3.65 53.62
C SER A 63 3.69 2.12 53.66
N ALA A 64 4.06 1.47 54.75
CA ALA A 64 3.71 0.08 54.97
C ALA A 64 2.28 -0.04 55.55
N SER A 65 1.61 -1.12 55.22
CA SER A 65 0.29 -1.46 55.76
C SER A 65 0.42 -2.71 56.60
N TRP A 66 -0.04 -2.61 57.86
CA TRP A 66 -0.13 -3.73 58.76
C TRP A 66 -1.56 -4.19 58.88
N ILE A 67 -1.81 -5.47 58.59
CA ILE A 67 -3.13 -6.08 58.72
C ILE A 67 -3.06 -7.07 59.91
N ARG A 68 -3.88 -6.86 60.90
CA ARG A 68 -4.08 -7.80 61.99
C ARG A 68 -5.29 -8.67 61.67
N ILE A 69 -5.10 -9.99 61.69
CA ILE A 69 -6.11 -10.95 61.29
C ILE A 69 -6.33 -11.89 62.47
N GLN A 70 -7.58 -12.05 62.93
CA GLN A 70 -7.98 -13.05 63.89
C GLN A 70 -8.72 -14.19 63.19
N VAL A 71 -8.19 -15.40 63.32
CA VAL A 71 -8.69 -16.59 62.61
C VAL A 71 -9.24 -17.59 63.61
N LYS A 72 -10.40 -18.16 63.28
CA LYS A 72 -11.00 -19.30 63.98
C LYS A 72 -10.32 -20.59 63.51
N ALA A 73 -10.09 -21.51 64.46
CA ALA A 73 -9.59 -22.83 64.07
C ALA A 73 -10.63 -23.63 63.26
N LEU A 74 -10.12 -24.35 62.28
CA LEU A 74 -10.89 -25.34 61.54
C LEU A 74 -11.20 -26.56 62.46
N PRO A 75 -12.22 -27.38 62.14
CA PRO A 75 -12.44 -28.64 62.79
C PRO A 75 -11.16 -29.49 62.73
N ASN A 76 -10.86 -30.26 63.75
CA ASN A 76 -9.68 -31.12 63.89
C ASN A 76 -8.31 -30.40 63.84
N ASN A 77 -8.27 -29.07 64.10
CA ASN A 77 -7.05 -28.25 63.94
C ASN A 77 -6.38 -28.37 62.58
N GLU A 78 -7.15 -28.54 61.51
CA GLU A 78 -6.65 -28.53 60.16
C GLU A 78 -5.93 -27.20 59.84
N PRO A 79 -4.86 -27.21 59.04
CA PRO A 79 -4.19 -25.99 58.63
C PRO A 79 -5.07 -25.16 57.71
N ALA A 80 -4.99 -23.84 57.83
CA ALA A 80 -5.57 -22.90 56.89
C ALA A 80 -4.46 -22.19 56.09
N ILE A 81 -4.84 -21.59 54.99
CA ILE A 81 -3.91 -20.95 54.06
C ILE A 81 -4.35 -19.49 53.87
N ILE A 82 -3.42 -18.58 54.09
CA ILE A 82 -3.56 -17.18 53.73
C ILE A 82 -2.97 -17.01 52.33
N ARG A 83 -3.81 -16.72 51.34
CA ARG A 83 -3.43 -16.41 49.94
C ARG A 83 -3.45 -14.92 49.71
N ILE A 84 -2.39 -14.39 49.09
CA ILE A 84 -2.18 -12.98 48.82
C ILE A 84 -1.88 -12.75 47.35
N GLN A 85 -2.58 -11.84 46.74
CA GLN A 85 -2.42 -11.45 45.35
C GLN A 85 -2.35 -9.93 45.19
N PRO A 86 -1.81 -9.36 44.11
CA PRO A 86 -1.19 -10.01 42.94
C PRO A 86 0.29 -10.34 43.14
N HIS A 87 0.90 -10.92 42.11
CA HIS A 87 2.32 -11.35 42.10
C HIS A 87 3.35 -10.21 42.02
N PHE A 88 2.96 -8.96 41.90
CA PHE A 88 3.87 -7.80 41.79
C PHE A 88 3.98 -7.00 43.11
N LEU A 89 3.88 -7.66 44.23
CA LEU A 89 4.07 -7.04 45.55
C LEU A 89 5.52 -7.22 46.01
N ASP A 90 6.20 -6.12 46.37
CA ASP A 90 7.63 -6.15 46.67
C ASP A 90 7.95 -6.93 47.97
N ASP A 91 7.35 -6.50 49.09
CA ASP A 91 7.65 -7.02 50.43
C ASP A 91 6.35 -7.42 51.15
N ILE A 92 6.22 -8.69 51.47
CA ILE A 92 5.14 -9.28 52.26
C ILE A 92 5.76 -10.02 53.44
N ASP A 93 5.62 -9.47 54.63
CA ASP A 93 6.11 -10.12 55.84
C ASP A 93 4.94 -10.63 56.67
N PHE A 94 4.94 -11.90 56.97
CA PHE A 94 3.95 -12.55 57.84
C PHE A 94 4.55 -12.83 59.19
N TYR A 95 3.81 -12.48 60.23
CA TYR A 95 4.27 -12.67 61.62
C TYR A 95 3.24 -13.46 62.44
N GLU A 96 3.76 -14.48 63.13
CA GLU A 96 3.02 -15.31 64.04
C GLU A 96 3.69 -15.29 65.44
N LYS A 97 2.88 -15.16 66.48
CA LYS A 97 3.41 -15.17 67.86
C LYS A 97 3.67 -16.58 68.32
N SER A 98 4.94 -16.90 68.59
CA SER A 98 5.39 -18.18 69.17
C SER A 98 5.66 -18.06 70.66
N ALA A 99 5.86 -19.17 71.34
CA ALA A 99 6.25 -19.19 72.76
C ALA A 99 7.61 -18.49 73.03
N THR A 100 8.49 -18.43 72.03
CA THR A 100 9.83 -17.83 72.11
C THR A 100 9.91 -16.42 71.55
N GLY A 101 8.79 -15.84 71.06
CA GLY A 101 8.77 -14.53 70.42
C GLY A 101 8.00 -14.52 69.10
N TRP A 102 8.34 -13.58 68.21
CA TRP A 102 7.72 -13.47 66.89
C TRP A 102 8.44 -14.31 65.84
N SER A 103 7.70 -15.19 65.18
CA SER A 103 8.18 -15.89 64.00
C SER A 103 7.85 -15.03 62.78
N LYS A 104 8.86 -14.79 61.90
CA LYS A 104 8.72 -14.03 60.65
C LYS A 104 8.90 -14.97 59.47
N ARG A 105 7.99 -14.89 58.50
CA ARG A 105 8.07 -15.49 57.16
C ARG A 105 7.85 -14.42 56.11
N SER A 106 8.63 -14.43 55.05
CA SER A 106 8.59 -13.38 54.03
C SER A 106 8.26 -13.96 52.66
N ALA A 107 7.53 -13.16 51.86
CA ALA A 107 7.20 -13.43 50.48
C ALA A 107 7.22 -12.10 49.70
N GLY A 108 6.98 -12.13 48.41
CA GLY A 108 7.02 -10.97 47.52
C GLY A 108 8.11 -11.07 46.47
N ASP A 109 8.21 -10.08 45.58
CA ASP A 109 9.15 -10.09 44.45
C ASP A 109 10.62 -10.11 44.86
N LYS A 110 10.93 -9.62 46.07
CA LYS A 110 12.31 -9.66 46.60
C LYS A 110 12.69 -10.98 47.24
N VAL A 111 11.78 -11.95 47.27
CA VAL A 111 12.02 -13.30 47.77
C VAL A 111 11.94 -14.25 46.58
N PRO A 112 12.96 -15.15 46.40
CA PRO A 112 12.91 -16.13 45.33
C PRO A 112 11.64 -16.99 45.43
N TYR A 113 11.00 -17.28 44.31
CA TYR A 113 9.80 -18.13 44.30
C TYR A 113 10.05 -19.51 44.87
N SER A 114 11.26 -20.05 44.69
CA SER A 114 11.66 -21.32 45.26
C SER A 114 11.63 -21.38 46.81
N ALA A 115 11.62 -20.23 47.47
CA ALA A 115 11.45 -20.12 48.93
C ALA A 115 9.98 -20.05 49.36
N SER A 116 9.02 -20.06 48.44
CA SER A 116 7.59 -20.05 48.75
C SER A 116 7.16 -21.33 49.44
N GLU A 117 6.27 -21.21 50.44
CA GLU A 117 5.77 -22.37 51.20
C GLU A 117 4.92 -23.32 50.32
N ARG A 118 4.36 -22.79 49.23
CA ARG A 118 3.51 -23.54 48.30
C ARG A 118 3.81 -23.16 46.88
N ASN A 119 3.69 -24.16 46.01
CA ASN A 119 3.75 -23.94 44.58
C ASN A 119 2.36 -23.46 44.04
N ASP A 120 1.97 -22.25 44.36
CA ASP A 120 0.67 -21.64 44.09
C ASP A 120 0.81 -20.46 43.13
N SER A 121 -0.31 -20.02 42.51
CA SER A 121 -0.45 -18.80 41.75
C SER A 121 -0.58 -17.55 42.63
N ALA A 122 -0.50 -17.67 43.94
CA ALA A 122 -0.57 -16.59 44.91
C ALA A 122 0.55 -16.75 45.95
N TYR A 123 0.97 -15.65 46.59
CA TYR A 123 1.81 -15.75 47.78
C TYR A 123 1.00 -16.41 48.88
N SER A 124 1.47 -17.51 49.43
CA SER A 124 0.69 -18.33 50.36
C SER A 124 1.44 -18.59 51.66
N PHE A 125 0.78 -18.42 52.79
CA PHE A 125 1.31 -18.78 54.12
C PHE A 125 0.43 -19.85 54.77
N ILE A 126 1.03 -20.93 55.22
CA ILE A 126 0.33 -21.99 55.95
C ILE A 126 0.23 -21.60 57.41
N ILE A 127 -0.97 -21.59 57.98
CA ILE A 127 -1.22 -21.30 59.40
C ILE A 127 -1.88 -22.49 60.09
N HIS A 128 -1.61 -22.66 61.38
CA HIS A 128 -2.15 -23.73 62.23
C HIS A 128 -2.94 -23.11 63.40
N PRO A 129 -4.17 -22.61 63.15
CA PRO A 129 -4.96 -22.03 64.23
C PRO A 129 -5.41 -23.09 65.23
N LYS A 130 -5.17 -22.84 66.51
CA LYS A 130 -5.51 -23.76 67.59
C LYS A 130 -6.94 -23.56 68.09
N LEU A 131 -7.63 -24.66 68.33
CA LEU A 131 -9.02 -24.65 68.83
C LEU A 131 -9.08 -24.03 70.25
N GLY A 132 -10.09 -23.17 70.48
CA GLY A 132 -10.28 -22.53 71.79
C GLY A 132 -9.36 -21.35 72.08
N GLN A 133 -8.47 -20.96 71.16
CA GLN A 133 -7.57 -19.83 71.33
C GLN A 133 -7.90 -18.71 70.32
N LYS A 134 -7.57 -17.45 70.66
CA LYS A 134 -7.58 -16.33 69.70
C LYS A 134 -6.30 -16.38 68.91
N ASN A 135 -6.39 -16.94 67.69
CA ASN A 135 -5.25 -17.02 66.79
C ASN A 135 -5.08 -15.70 66.06
N THR A 136 -4.10 -14.90 66.43
CA THR A 136 -3.85 -13.57 65.85
C THR A 136 -2.57 -13.57 65.06
N TYR A 137 -2.70 -13.13 63.78
CA TYR A 137 -1.61 -13.03 62.82
C TYR A 137 -1.45 -11.58 62.36
N TYR A 138 -0.23 -11.19 61.99
CA TYR A 138 0.07 -9.89 61.44
C TYR A 138 0.71 -10.03 60.07
N LEU A 139 0.19 -9.25 59.15
CA LEU A 139 0.69 -9.18 57.77
C LEU A 139 1.16 -7.75 57.51
N ARG A 140 2.44 -7.59 57.22
CA ARG A 140 3.01 -6.30 56.78
C ARG A 140 3.22 -6.33 55.28
N ILE A 141 2.67 -5.33 54.60
CA ILE A 141 2.78 -5.20 53.14
C ILE A 141 3.38 -3.85 52.84
N LYS A 142 4.43 -3.84 52.06
CA LYS A 142 5.08 -2.65 51.54
C LYS A 142 5.46 -2.85 50.10
N THR A 143 5.03 -1.95 49.21
CA THR A 143 5.35 -2.02 47.77
C THR A 143 5.71 -0.64 47.25
N SER A 144 6.61 -0.59 46.26
CA SER A 144 7.00 0.63 45.54
C SER A 144 6.01 0.98 44.41
N GLY A 145 5.18 0.03 43.99
CA GLY A 145 4.16 0.17 42.98
C GLY A 145 2.78 0.53 43.57
N ILE A 146 1.73 0.08 42.87
CA ILE A 146 0.33 0.26 43.33
C ILE A 146 0.06 -0.70 44.50
N THR A 147 -0.35 -0.17 45.63
CA THR A 147 -0.84 -0.97 46.77
C THR A 147 -2.27 -1.42 46.49
N TYR A 148 -2.41 -2.51 45.78
CA TYR A 148 -3.60 -3.31 45.60
C TYR A 148 -3.31 -4.71 46.11
N VAL A 149 -4.01 -5.18 47.11
CA VAL A 149 -3.76 -6.48 47.74
C VAL A 149 -5.08 -7.15 48.00
N SER A 150 -5.32 -8.28 47.40
CA SER A 150 -6.40 -9.19 47.73
C SER A 150 -5.84 -10.31 48.62
N PHE A 151 -6.47 -10.57 49.73
CA PHE A 151 -6.08 -11.67 50.60
C PHE A 151 -7.31 -12.51 50.97
N GLN A 152 -7.12 -13.83 50.99
CA GLN A 152 -8.15 -14.81 51.31
C GLN A 152 -7.61 -15.77 52.31
N ILE A 153 -8.47 -16.24 53.23
CA ILE A 153 -8.14 -17.26 54.19
C ILE A 153 -9.02 -18.47 53.89
N LEU A 154 -8.40 -19.56 53.50
CA LEU A 154 -9.06 -20.73 52.92
C LEU A 154 -8.61 -22.00 53.63
N SER A 155 -9.42 -23.03 53.60
CA SER A 155 -9.00 -24.40 53.85
C SER A 155 -7.99 -24.86 52.79
N ILE A 156 -7.28 -25.96 53.00
CA ILE A 156 -6.38 -26.52 52.02
C ILE A 156 -7.11 -26.78 50.68
N ASP A 157 -8.28 -27.44 50.75
CA ASP A 157 -9.09 -27.78 49.57
C ASP A 157 -9.63 -26.53 48.86
N GLY A 158 -10.12 -25.56 49.62
CA GLY A 158 -10.59 -24.31 49.09
C GLY A 158 -9.46 -23.54 48.36
N SER A 159 -8.27 -23.57 48.89
CA SER A 159 -7.10 -22.96 48.27
C SER A 159 -6.67 -23.67 46.96
N TYR A 160 -6.77 -25.01 46.87
CA TYR A 160 -6.55 -25.73 45.61
C TYR A 160 -7.61 -25.37 44.56
N GLN A 161 -8.87 -25.32 44.93
CA GLN A 161 -9.96 -24.94 44.04
C GLN A 161 -9.78 -23.49 43.49
N ALA A 162 -9.42 -22.56 44.40
CA ALA A 162 -9.14 -21.17 43.99
C ALA A 162 -7.97 -21.09 42.97
N ALA A 163 -6.86 -21.80 43.26
CA ALA A 163 -5.72 -21.84 42.35
C ALA A 163 -6.05 -22.51 41.01
N GLN A 164 -6.85 -23.58 41.03
CA GLN A 164 -7.28 -24.26 39.79
C GLN A 164 -8.18 -23.35 38.93
N ASN A 165 -9.14 -22.65 39.53
CA ASN A 165 -10.00 -21.71 38.83
C ASN A 165 -9.20 -20.58 38.15
N GLU A 166 -8.23 -20.03 38.87
CA GLU A 166 -7.32 -19.01 38.29
C GLU A 166 -6.52 -19.57 37.11
N GLN A 167 -5.97 -20.76 37.22
CA GLN A 167 -5.21 -21.40 36.16
C GLN A 167 -6.08 -21.67 34.92
N TRP A 168 -7.35 -22.05 35.09
CA TRP A 168 -8.28 -22.20 33.96
C TRP A 168 -8.51 -20.86 33.23
N VAL A 169 -8.72 -19.79 33.96
CA VAL A 169 -8.94 -18.46 33.37
C VAL A 169 -7.69 -17.97 32.65
N TYR A 170 -6.51 -18.09 33.26
CA TYR A 170 -5.23 -17.72 32.62
C TYR A 170 -4.92 -18.59 31.40
N GLY A 171 -5.18 -19.91 31.50
CA GLY A 171 -4.99 -20.83 30.38
C GLY A 171 -5.89 -20.50 29.18
N LEU A 172 -7.17 -20.19 29.44
CA LEU A 172 -8.12 -19.78 28.40
C LEU A 172 -7.68 -18.46 27.73
N GLN A 173 -7.26 -17.49 28.53
CA GLN A 173 -6.78 -16.21 28.01
C GLN A 173 -5.48 -16.38 27.23
N LEU A 174 -4.53 -17.15 27.71
CA LEU A 174 -3.30 -17.45 26.99
C LEU A 174 -3.58 -18.17 25.66
N GLY A 175 -4.48 -19.16 25.69
CA GLY A 175 -4.90 -19.86 24.47
C GLY A 175 -5.50 -18.91 23.42
N ALA A 176 -6.34 -17.95 23.85
CA ALA A 176 -6.89 -16.94 22.98
C ALA A 176 -5.81 -16.01 22.40
N LEU A 177 -4.88 -15.53 23.22
CA LEU A 177 -3.77 -14.68 22.79
C LEU A 177 -2.85 -15.41 21.77
N LEU A 178 -2.52 -16.68 22.05
CA LEU A 178 -1.70 -17.51 21.16
C LEU A 178 -2.42 -17.79 19.83
N LEU A 179 -3.72 -18.03 19.85
CA LEU A 179 -4.53 -18.22 18.66
C LEU A 179 -4.50 -16.97 17.77
N PHE A 180 -4.63 -15.78 18.36
CA PHE A 180 -4.51 -14.51 17.63
C PHE A 180 -3.10 -14.28 17.09
N LEU A 181 -2.07 -14.64 17.83
CA LEU A 181 -0.69 -14.59 17.36
C LEU A 181 -0.48 -15.49 16.14
N CYS A 182 -0.90 -16.78 16.25
CA CYS A 182 -0.80 -17.73 15.14
C CYS A 182 -1.56 -17.25 13.92
N TRP A 183 -2.77 -16.74 14.10
CA TRP A 183 -3.57 -16.20 13.00
C TRP A 183 -2.89 -14.99 12.36
N GLY A 184 -2.36 -14.07 13.17
CA GLY A 184 -1.59 -12.93 12.67
C GLY A 184 -0.37 -13.34 11.85
N ILE A 185 0.36 -14.40 12.27
CA ILE A 185 1.51 -14.98 11.56
C ILE A 185 1.07 -15.56 10.20
N VAL A 186 -0.02 -16.35 10.18
CA VAL A 186 -0.56 -16.93 8.94
C VAL A 186 -1.00 -15.84 7.96
N ASP A 187 -1.72 -14.82 8.44
CA ASP A 187 -2.13 -13.71 7.59
C ASP A 187 -0.94 -12.88 7.08
N TYR A 188 0.09 -12.70 7.91
CA TYR A 188 1.34 -12.05 7.49
C TYR A 188 2.06 -12.85 6.39
N TRP A 189 2.15 -14.17 6.54
CA TRP A 189 2.76 -15.05 5.55
C TRP A 189 2.06 -14.96 4.19
N ASN A 190 0.73 -14.89 4.20
CA ASN A 190 -0.07 -14.81 2.99
C ASN A 190 -0.05 -13.42 2.32
N THR A 191 0.11 -12.35 3.11
CA THR A 191 -0.08 -10.97 2.60
C THR A 191 1.20 -10.15 2.59
N HIS A 192 2.23 -10.55 3.33
CA HIS A 192 3.46 -9.79 3.60
C HIS A 192 3.21 -8.35 4.08
N ASN A 193 2.07 -8.10 4.74
CA ASN A 193 1.68 -6.77 5.19
C ASN A 193 2.49 -6.33 6.40
N LYS A 194 3.23 -5.21 6.26
CA LYS A 194 4.07 -4.64 7.33
C LYS A 194 3.29 -4.23 8.59
N ILE A 195 1.97 -4.04 8.49
CA ILE A 195 1.13 -3.72 9.67
C ILE A 195 0.90 -4.97 10.50
N LEU A 196 0.66 -6.12 9.84
CA LEU A 196 0.56 -7.41 10.54
C LEU A 196 1.86 -7.78 11.24
N ALA A 197 3.03 -7.48 10.65
CA ALA A 197 4.30 -7.67 11.35
C ALA A 197 4.37 -6.87 12.66
N ARG A 198 3.87 -5.61 12.66
CA ARG A 198 3.80 -4.81 13.89
C ARG A 198 2.78 -5.35 14.89
N PHE A 199 1.64 -5.85 14.41
CA PHE A 199 0.66 -6.52 15.26
C PHE A 199 1.24 -7.76 15.93
N ILE A 200 1.99 -8.59 15.20
CA ILE A 200 2.68 -9.77 15.74
C ILE A 200 3.67 -9.37 16.85
N VAL A 201 4.50 -8.33 16.61
CA VAL A 201 5.45 -7.83 17.61
C VAL A 201 4.71 -7.34 18.85
N PHE A 202 3.67 -6.54 18.68
CA PHE A 202 2.83 -6.08 19.79
C PHE A 202 2.23 -7.26 20.56
N GLN A 203 1.67 -8.25 19.86
CA GLN A 203 1.07 -9.45 20.45
C GLN A 203 2.06 -10.27 21.28
N ILE A 204 3.31 -10.41 20.81
CA ILE A 204 4.37 -11.07 21.57
C ILE A 204 4.59 -10.36 22.92
N PHE A 205 4.69 -9.02 22.91
CA PHE A 205 4.87 -8.26 24.16
C PHE A 205 3.66 -8.30 25.07
N VAL A 206 2.43 -8.38 24.52
CA VAL A 206 1.22 -8.60 25.32
C VAL A 206 1.26 -9.96 26.00
N ILE A 207 1.64 -11.02 25.30
CA ILE A 207 1.76 -12.37 25.87
C ILE A 207 2.83 -12.40 26.96
N LEU A 208 4.02 -11.86 26.69
CA LEU A 208 5.11 -11.83 27.68
C LEU A 208 4.72 -11.04 28.94
N PHE A 209 4.07 -9.88 28.75
CA PHE A 209 3.55 -9.09 29.85
C PHE A 209 2.50 -9.86 30.67
N SER A 210 1.57 -10.57 29.98
CA SER A 210 0.54 -11.37 30.67
C SER A 210 1.16 -12.52 31.47
N LEU A 211 2.15 -13.22 30.91
CA LEU A 211 2.87 -14.29 31.62
C LEU A 211 3.61 -13.77 32.86
N SER A 212 4.24 -12.59 32.77
CA SER A 212 4.86 -11.95 33.94
C SER A 212 3.80 -11.54 34.99
N ASN A 213 2.74 -10.90 34.54
CA ASN A 213 1.65 -10.44 35.43
C ASN A 213 0.94 -11.58 36.18
N TRP A 214 0.89 -12.79 35.60
CA TRP A 214 0.32 -13.99 36.23
C TRP A 214 1.33 -14.77 37.09
N GLY A 215 2.56 -14.28 37.24
CA GLY A 215 3.63 -14.94 37.98
C GLY A 215 4.16 -16.22 37.33
N VAL A 216 3.90 -16.43 36.02
CA VAL A 216 4.39 -17.61 35.28
C VAL A 216 5.91 -17.54 35.11
N LEU A 217 6.44 -16.33 34.86
CA LEU A 217 7.88 -16.14 34.68
C LEU A 217 8.66 -16.40 35.97
N SER A 218 8.22 -15.87 37.12
CA SER A 218 8.85 -16.14 38.41
C SER A 218 8.80 -17.62 38.80
N ARG A 219 7.67 -18.28 38.49
CA ARG A 219 7.44 -19.67 38.86
C ARG A 219 8.25 -20.69 38.03
N PHE A 220 8.29 -20.50 36.71
CA PHE A 220 8.83 -21.52 35.78
C PHE A 220 10.14 -21.12 35.10
N VAL A 221 10.40 -19.82 34.95
CA VAL A 221 11.58 -19.33 34.21
C VAL A 221 12.68 -18.87 35.16
N PHE A 222 12.33 -18.14 36.21
CA PHE A 222 13.27 -17.53 37.15
C PHE A 222 12.99 -17.87 38.62
N PRO A 223 12.76 -19.15 39.01
CA PRO A 223 12.30 -19.49 40.36
C PRO A 223 13.32 -19.16 41.48
N ASN A 224 14.58 -19.03 41.14
CA ASN A 224 15.68 -18.78 42.09
C ASN A 224 16.15 -17.32 42.09
N SER A 225 15.54 -16.45 41.25
CA SER A 225 16.01 -15.08 41.10
C SER A 225 15.05 -14.10 41.78
N ALA A 226 15.49 -13.51 42.89
CA ALA A 226 14.76 -12.46 43.58
C ALA A 226 14.84 -11.15 42.78
N GLY A 227 13.71 -10.47 42.60
CA GLY A 227 13.61 -9.13 41.99
C GLY A 227 13.66 -9.07 40.44
N LEU A 228 14.22 -10.09 39.77
CA LEU A 228 14.35 -10.08 38.31
C LEU A 228 12.99 -10.09 37.60
N ASP A 229 12.02 -10.84 38.13
CA ASP A 229 10.67 -10.88 37.54
C ASP A 229 9.96 -9.52 37.64
N ASN A 230 10.14 -8.80 38.75
CA ASN A 230 9.62 -7.45 38.93
C ASN A 230 10.22 -6.46 37.92
N ASP A 231 11.53 -6.51 37.71
CA ASP A 231 12.18 -5.65 36.72
C ASP A 231 11.68 -5.96 35.31
N ILE A 232 11.58 -7.25 34.94
CA ILE A 232 11.05 -7.71 33.66
C ILE A 232 9.60 -7.25 33.48
N PHE A 233 8.77 -7.38 34.51
CA PHE A 233 7.37 -6.91 34.49
C PHE A 233 7.27 -5.42 34.11
N HIS A 234 8.08 -4.56 34.75
CA HIS A 234 8.07 -3.12 34.47
C HIS A 234 8.60 -2.79 33.07
N TYR A 235 9.69 -3.42 32.64
CA TYR A 235 10.18 -3.23 31.26
C TYR A 235 9.15 -3.68 30.22
N LEU A 236 8.50 -4.83 30.42
CA LEU A 236 7.45 -5.32 29.53
C LEU A 236 6.24 -4.38 29.50
N PHE A 237 5.90 -3.78 30.65
CA PHE A 237 4.82 -2.79 30.75
C PHE A 237 5.09 -1.56 29.88
N PHE A 238 6.31 -0.99 29.95
CA PHE A 238 6.71 0.15 29.12
C PHE A 238 6.78 -0.21 27.62
N ILE A 239 7.43 -1.34 27.30
CA ILE A 239 7.58 -1.79 25.91
C ILE A 239 6.23 -2.10 25.26
N ARG A 240 5.31 -2.72 25.99
CA ARG A 240 3.94 -2.97 25.52
C ARG A 240 3.24 -1.66 25.15
N THR A 241 3.36 -0.61 25.98
CA THR A 241 2.81 0.70 25.69
C THR A 241 3.39 1.29 24.41
N ALA A 242 4.70 1.27 24.25
CA ALA A 242 5.38 1.80 23.06
C ALA A 242 5.01 1.03 21.79
N THR A 243 4.94 -0.30 21.86
CA THR A 243 4.56 -1.16 20.71
C THR A 243 3.09 -0.98 20.32
N CYS A 244 2.20 -0.74 21.29
CA CYS A 244 0.81 -0.39 21.04
C CYS A 244 0.71 0.93 20.25
N ILE A 245 1.40 1.98 20.69
CA ILE A 245 1.45 3.28 19.99
C ILE A 245 2.02 3.09 18.57
N TRP A 246 3.07 2.28 18.43
CA TRP A 246 3.71 1.98 17.16
C TRP A 246 2.77 1.28 16.15
N LEU A 247 1.94 0.35 16.65
CA LEU A 247 0.93 -0.32 15.84
C LEU A 247 -0.18 0.65 15.44
N ILE A 248 -0.80 1.35 16.41
CA ILE A 248 -1.93 2.24 16.16
C ILE A 248 -1.53 3.39 15.25
N LYS A 249 -0.34 3.97 15.46
CA LYS A 249 0.20 4.99 14.56
C LYS A 249 0.21 4.50 13.12
N LYS A 250 0.65 3.26 12.87
CA LYS A 250 0.70 2.71 11.50
C LYS A 250 -0.68 2.44 10.92
N ILE A 251 -1.64 2.02 11.76
CA ILE A 251 -3.04 1.86 11.34
C ILE A 251 -3.63 3.22 10.93
N LEU A 252 -3.41 4.26 11.72
CA LEU A 252 -3.91 5.60 11.42
C LEU A 252 -3.20 6.26 10.23
N ASP A 253 -1.89 6.00 10.04
CA ASP A 253 -1.10 6.49 8.89
C ASP A 253 -1.69 6.04 7.53
N LEU A 254 -2.47 4.94 7.48
CA LEU A 254 -3.18 4.49 6.28
C LEU A 254 -4.22 5.50 5.77
N TYR A 255 -4.75 6.32 6.68
CA TYR A 255 -5.86 7.22 6.43
C TYR A 255 -5.45 8.70 6.45
N ASN A 256 -4.16 8.99 6.32
CA ASN A 256 -3.60 10.36 6.32
C ASN A 256 -4.07 11.20 7.52
N PRO A 257 -3.66 10.84 8.74
CA PRO A 257 -4.04 11.57 9.95
C PRO A 257 -3.46 12.99 9.94
N PRO A 258 -4.02 13.92 10.72
CA PRO A 258 -3.52 15.29 10.85
C PRO A 258 -2.03 15.33 11.23
N ALA A 259 -1.30 16.34 10.74
CA ALA A 259 0.15 16.46 10.97
C ALA A 259 0.54 16.54 12.46
N TRP A 260 -0.30 17.15 13.30
CA TRP A 260 -0.08 17.25 14.75
C TRP A 260 -0.02 15.87 15.43
N TYR A 261 -0.77 14.87 14.94
CA TYR A 261 -0.76 13.52 15.49
C TYR A 261 0.63 12.87 15.41
N LYS A 262 1.35 13.06 14.30
CA LYS A 262 2.71 12.54 14.14
C LYS A 262 3.67 13.11 15.20
N LYS A 263 3.51 14.42 15.53
CA LYS A 263 4.30 15.07 16.58
C LYS A 263 3.94 14.51 17.96
N CYS A 264 2.65 14.27 18.24
CA CYS A 264 2.22 13.64 19.49
C CYS A 264 2.81 12.24 19.67
N CYS A 265 2.84 11.42 18.63
CA CYS A 265 3.52 10.12 18.66
C CYS A 265 5.03 10.23 18.93
N GLN A 266 5.71 11.23 18.33
CA GLN A 266 7.13 11.47 18.61
C GLN A 266 7.37 11.84 20.08
N ILE A 267 6.54 12.71 20.65
CA ILE A 267 6.58 13.06 22.07
C ILE A 267 6.37 11.83 22.94
N ALA A 268 5.40 10.97 22.60
CA ALA A 268 5.15 9.73 23.33
C ALA A 268 6.36 8.78 23.34
N TYR A 269 7.12 8.69 22.22
CA TYR A 269 8.36 7.92 22.21
C TYR A 269 9.49 8.56 23.04
N VAL A 270 9.60 9.88 23.04
CA VAL A 270 10.56 10.57 23.91
C VAL A 270 10.23 10.28 25.38
N ILE A 271 8.95 10.33 25.75
CA ILE A 271 8.49 9.97 27.09
C ILE A 271 8.85 8.51 27.41
N PHE A 272 8.64 7.57 26.50
CA PHE A 272 8.99 6.16 26.67
C PHE A 272 10.49 5.96 26.97
N PHE A 273 11.39 6.59 26.22
CA PHE A 273 12.82 6.51 26.52
C PHE A 273 13.18 7.16 27.86
N PHE A 274 12.49 8.23 28.22
CA PHE A 274 12.67 8.88 29.51
C PHE A 274 12.16 8.01 30.68
N GLU A 275 11.04 7.30 30.52
CA GLU A 275 10.53 6.31 31.47
C GLU A 275 11.56 5.19 31.72
N LEU A 276 12.14 4.64 30.64
CA LEU A 276 13.19 3.62 30.73
C LEU A 276 14.43 4.14 31.48
N PHE A 277 14.83 5.37 31.20
CA PHE A 277 15.94 6.01 31.91
C PHE A 277 15.65 6.16 33.42
N LEU A 278 14.48 6.71 33.77
CA LEU A 278 14.07 6.88 35.16
C LEU A 278 14.03 5.55 35.90
N PHE A 279 13.44 4.52 35.30
CA PHE A 279 13.35 3.19 35.89
C PHE A 279 14.75 2.57 36.11
N SER A 280 15.61 2.65 35.08
CA SER A 280 17.00 2.13 35.18
C SER A 280 17.84 2.92 36.20
N ALA A 281 17.51 4.20 36.48
CA ALA A 281 18.12 5.00 37.54
C ALA A 281 17.55 4.71 38.94
N GLY A 282 16.63 3.75 39.09
CA GLY A 282 15.98 3.42 40.36
C GLY A 282 14.85 4.37 40.76
N ILE A 283 14.44 5.29 39.88
CA ILE A 283 13.37 6.26 40.13
C ILE A 283 12.03 5.66 39.65
N ILE A 284 11.57 4.61 40.36
CA ILE A 284 10.47 3.75 39.92
C ILE A 284 9.13 4.49 39.84
N LEU A 285 8.71 5.16 40.91
CA LEU A 285 7.39 5.77 41.00
C LEU A 285 7.12 6.84 39.94
N PRO A 286 8.02 7.80 39.66
CA PRO A 286 7.84 8.74 38.54
C PRO A 286 7.75 8.06 37.17
N ALA A 287 8.53 7.01 36.91
CA ALA A 287 8.45 6.26 35.67
C ALA A 287 7.07 5.63 35.47
N LEU A 288 6.54 4.98 36.50
CA LEU A 288 5.20 4.36 36.46
C LEU A 288 4.08 5.41 36.30
N LEU A 289 4.18 6.54 36.98
CA LEU A 289 3.19 7.63 36.86
C LEU A 289 3.19 8.24 35.45
N LEU A 290 4.37 8.42 34.83
CA LEU A 290 4.46 8.89 33.46
C LEU A 290 3.80 7.92 32.48
N ASN A 291 4.08 6.62 32.60
CA ASN A 291 3.45 5.61 31.75
C ASN A 291 1.91 5.60 31.93
N LEU A 292 1.45 5.73 33.17
CA LEU A 292 0.03 5.82 33.46
C LEU A 292 -0.62 7.05 32.81
N MET A 293 0.04 8.21 32.83
CA MET A 293 -0.42 9.42 32.14
C MET A 293 -0.50 9.20 30.62
N VAL A 294 0.48 8.52 30.03
CA VAL A 294 0.46 8.16 28.61
C VAL A 294 -0.76 7.30 28.30
N TRP A 295 -1.04 6.28 29.11
CA TRP A 295 -2.22 5.42 28.98
C TRP A 295 -3.55 6.18 29.06
N GLN A 296 -3.62 7.25 29.89
CA GLN A 296 -4.80 8.09 30.02
C GLN A 296 -5.02 9.03 28.85
N LEU A 297 -3.95 9.64 28.34
CA LEU A 297 -4.02 10.70 27.34
C LEU A 297 -4.11 10.15 25.90
N ILE A 298 -3.54 8.97 25.65
CA ILE A 298 -3.45 8.42 24.30
C ILE A 298 -4.81 7.99 23.71
N PRO A 299 -5.71 7.26 24.40
CA PRO A 299 -6.98 6.88 23.81
C PRO A 299 -7.88 8.08 23.43
N PRO A 300 -8.05 9.14 24.24
CA PRO A 300 -8.75 10.35 23.82
C PRO A 300 -8.10 11.02 22.61
N LEU A 301 -6.77 11.07 22.58
CA LEU A 301 -6.01 11.61 21.44
C LEU A 301 -6.27 10.80 20.16
N HIS A 302 -6.34 9.48 20.25
CA HIS A 302 -6.67 8.62 19.13
C HIS A 302 -8.10 8.86 18.64
N ILE A 303 -9.08 8.99 19.53
CA ILE A 303 -10.47 9.34 19.17
C ILE A 303 -10.50 10.68 18.43
N LEU A 304 -9.83 11.70 18.96
CA LEU A 304 -9.75 13.02 18.31
C LEU A 304 -9.10 12.90 16.92
N THR A 305 -8.04 12.10 16.79
CA THR A 305 -7.37 11.85 15.51
C THR A 305 -8.32 11.19 14.50
N VAL A 306 -9.07 10.17 14.92
CA VAL A 306 -10.06 9.49 14.06
C VAL A 306 -11.14 10.45 13.60
N LEU A 307 -11.66 11.29 14.49
CA LEU A 307 -12.68 12.30 14.16
C LEU A 307 -12.17 13.38 13.20
N CYS A 308 -10.90 13.77 13.31
CA CYS A 308 -10.27 14.74 12.41
C CYS A 308 -9.80 14.14 11.07
N THR A 309 -9.80 12.81 10.90
CA THR A 309 -9.32 12.13 9.70
C THR A 309 -10.45 11.95 8.67
N LYS A 310 -10.52 12.85 7.69
CA LYS A 310 -11.61 12.88 6.69
C LYS A 310 -11.61 11.70 5.72
N SER A 311 -10.46 11.10 5.44
CA SER A 311 -10.29 9.99 4.48
C SER A 311 -10.65 8.61 5.04
N MET A 312 -11.01 8.52 6.33
CA MET A 312 -11.30 7.25 6.99
C MET A 312 -12.73 6.77 6.69
N PRO A 313 -12.91 5.49 6.28
CA PRO A 313 -14.23 4.90 6.10
C PRO A 313 -15.03 4.92 7.40
N ARG A 314 -16.33 5.19 7.33
CA ARG A 314 -17.21 5.31 8.51
C ARG A 314 -17.22 4.05 9.39
N ASN A 315 -17.15 2.85 8.77
CA ASN A 315 -17.12 1.59 9.52
C ASN A 315 -15.86 1.46 10.36
N VAL A 316 -14.69 1.76 9.78
CA VAL A 316 -13.38 1.73 10.44
C VAL A 316 -13.34 2.78 11.57
N SER A 317 -13.81 3.99 11.28
CA SER A 317 -13.89 5.08 12.28
C SER A 317 -14.72 4.66 13.48
N ARG A 318 -15.94 4.10 13.30
CA ARG A 318 -16.79 3.63 14.38
C ARG A 318 -16.14 2.53 15.21
N LEU A 319 -15.47 1.57 14.54
CA LEU A 319 -14.81 0.45 15.20
C LEU A 319 -13.63 0.93 16.07
N LEU A 320 -12.80 1.84 15.56
CA LEU A 320 -11.68 2.44 16.29
C LEU A 320 -12.16 3.30 17.46
N ILE A 321 -13.19 4.15 17.25
CA ILE A 321 -13.78 4.95 18.34
C ILE A 321 -14.31 4.04 19.44
N PHE A 322 -15.01 2.95 19.08
CA PHE A 322 -15.49 1.97 20.04
C PHE A 322 -14.34 1.36 20.84
N GLY A 323 -13.26 0.89 20.20
CA GLY A 323 -12.09 0.32 20.86
C GLY A 323 -11.40 1.31 21.81
N PHE A 324 -11.17 2.55 21.37
CA PHE A 324 -10.56 3.56 22.23
C PHE A 324 -11.47 4.01 23.36
N SER A 325 -12.79 4.06 23.15
CA SER A 325 -13.76 4.33 24.21
C SER A 325 -13.78 3.21 25.26
N MET A 326 -13.67 1.95 24.82
CA MET A 326 -13.49 0.80 25.69
C MET A 326 -12.20 0.91 26.53
N SER A 327 -11.11 1.38 25.95
CA SER A 327 -9.85 1.61 26.67
C SER A 327 -10.01 2.68 27.76
N ILE A 328 -10.72 3.76 27.46
CA ILE A 328 -11.05 4.82 28.45
C ILE A 328 -11.93 4.25 29.57
N ALA A 329 -12.97 3.50 29.22
CA ALA A 329 -13.87 2.88 30.19
C ALA A 329 -13.13 1.88 31.09
N THR A 330 -12.24 1.06 30.52
CA THR A 330 -11.39 0.12 31.26
C THR A 330 -10.50 0.86 32.25
N PHE A 331 -9.89 1.96 31.79
CA PHE A 331 -9.03 2.77 32.65
C PHE A 331 -9.85 3.43 33.79
N ALA A 332 -11.03 4.01 33.50
CA ALA A 332 -11.90 4.58 34.50
C ALA A 332 -12.36 3.53 35.54
N ALA A 333 -12.72 2.33 35.05
CA ALA A 333 -13.03 1.20 35.92
C ALA A 333 -11.84 0.83 36.81
N SER A 334 -10.60 0.78 36.25
CA SER A 334 -9.38 0.52 37.03
C SER A 334 -9.21 1.57 38.16
N MET A 335 -9.45 2.84 37.89
CA MET A 335 -9.32 3.91 38.88
C MET A 335 -10.37 3.81 39.97
N ILE A 336 -11.61 3.45 39.62
CA ILE A 336 -12.70 3.20 40.60
C ILE A 336 -12.34 2.01 41.50
N PHE A 337 -11.80 0.92 40.92
CA PHE A 337 -11.33 -0.24 41.67
C PHE A 337 -10.14 0.12 42.60
N ILE A 338 -9.12 0.81 42.06
CA ILE A 338 -7.95 1.27 42.82
C ILE A 338 -8.33 2.27 43.92
N GLY A 339 -9.37 3.06 43.70
CA GLY A 339 -9.91 4.00 44.69
C GLY A 339 -10.67 3.36 45.85
N GLY A 340 -10.92 2.05 45.83
CA GLY A 340 -11.60 1.33 46.90
C GLY A 340 -13.12 1.56 46.99
N HIS A 341 -13.72 2.10 45.92
CA HIS A 341 -15.17 2.44 45.92
C HIS A 341 -16.07 1.23 45.60
N VAL A 342 -15.53 0.09 45.19
CA VAL A 342 -16.31 -1.11 44.83
C VAL A 342 -15.62 -2.37 45.33
N ASN A 343 -16.26 -3.07 46.24
CA ASN A 343 -15.74 -4.31 46.86
C ASN A 343 -16.22 -5.60 46.19
N TYR A 344 -16.95 -5.53 45.06
CA TYR A 344 -17.66 -6.67 44.48
C TYR A 344 -16.82 -7.66 43.66
N PHE A 345 -15.60 -7.29 43.27
CA PHE A 345 -14.78 -8.18 42.44
C PHE A 345 -13.52 -8.61 43.20
N SER A 346 -13.41 -9.89 43.49
CA SER A 346 -12.21 -10.47 44.10
C SER A 346 -10.98 -10.41 43.19
N GLN A 347 -11.16 -10.28 41.86
CA GLN A 347 -10.07 -10.29 40.87
C GLN A 347 -10.29 -9.27 39.75
N PRO A 348 -10.26 -7.95 39.99
CA PRO A 348 -10.46 -6.94 38.95
C PRO A 348 -9.43 -6.97 37.84
N ILE A 349 -8.22 -7.45 38.11
CA ILE A 349 -7.13 -7.57 37.14
C ILE A 349 -7.48 -8.52 35.98
N ILE A 350 -8.16 -9.63 36.26
CA ILE A 350 -8.63 -10.58 35.23
C ILE A 350 -9.63 -9.91 34.31
N VAL A 351 -10.59 -9.19 34.87
CA VAL A 351 -11.60 -8.48 34.08
C VAL A 351 -10.95 -7.45 33.16
N LEU A 352 -9.99 -6.68 33.68
CA LEU A 352 -9.25 -5.68 32.92
C LEU A 352 -8.45 -6.29 31.76
N SER A 353 -7.87 -7.46 31.96
CA SER A 353 -7.10 -8.15 30.92
C SER A 353 -7.99 -8.60 29.74
N TRP A 354 -9.25 -8.98 29.97
CA TRP A 354 -10.21 -9.29 28.90
C TRP A 354 -10.60 -8.06 28.06
N PHE A 355 -10.69 -6.87 28.68
CA PHE A 355 -10.92 -5.64 27.92
C PHE A 355 -9.74 -5.29 27.00
N VAL A 356 -8.50 -5.55 27.43
CA VAL A 356 -7.32 -5.40 26.56
C VAL A 356 -7.43 -6.34 25.37
N PHE A 357 -7.79 -7.59 25.58
CA PHE A 357 -7.99 -8.59 24.52
C PHE A 357 -9.05 -8.15 23.50
N VAL A 358 -10.17 -7.56 23.93
CA VAL A 358 -11.18 -7.01 23.01
C VAL A 358 -10.61 -5.93 22.11
N ASN A 359 -9.76 -5.05 22.62
CA ASN A 359 -9.07 -4.04 21.81
C ASN A 359 -8.13 -4.66 20.76
N GLU A 360 -7.43 -5.74 21.09
CA GLU A 360 -6.58 -6.48 20.17
C GLU A 360 -7.38 -7.07 19.01
N VAL A 361 -8.54 -7.64 19.32
CA VAL A 361 -9.49 -8.13 18.30
C VAL A 361 -9.93 -7.00 17.37
N ILE A 362 -10.25 -5.84 17.92
CA ILE A 362 -10.65 -4.66 17.14
C ILE A 362 -9.52 -4.23 16.19
N PHE A 363 -8.30 -4.10 16.69
CA PHE A 363 -7.16 -3.71 15.86
C PHE A 363 -6.90 -4.72 14.74
N TYR A 364 -6.97 -6.01 15.05
CA TYR A 364 -6.85 -7.07 14.05
C TYR A 364 -7.94 -6.98 12.98
N LEU A 365 -9.21 -6.77 13.37
CA LEU A 365 -10.33 -6.64 12.43
C LEU A 365 -10.16 -5.43 11.51
N VAL A 366 -9.69 -4.29 12.03
CA VAL A 366 -9.39 -3.10 11.21
C VAL A 366 -8.29 -3.39 10.19
N ILE A 367 -7.22 -4.08 10.60
CA ILE A 367 -6.13 -4.46 9.70
C ILE A 367 -6.65 -5.41 8.60
N LYS A 368 -7.47 -6.39 8.97
CA LYS A 368 -8.04 -7.37 8.05
C LYS A 368 -8.98 -6.72 7.02
N ASP A 369 -9.86 -5.82 7.47
CA ASP A 369 -10.76 -5.08 6.57
C ASP A 369 -9.97 -4.24 5.56
N HIS A 370 -8.94 -3.54 6.01
CA HIS A 370 -8.06 -2.79 5.12
C HIS A 370 -7.36 -3.68 4.09
N ASN A 371 -6.81 -4.82 4.51
CA ASN A 371 -6.15 -5.78 3.62
C ASN A 371 -7.12 -6.34 2.58
N TYR A 372 -8.34 -6.68 3.00
CA TYR A 372 -9.38 -7.18 2.09
C TYR A 372 -9.74 -6.15 1.02
N LEU A 373 -9.93 -4.89 1.41
CA LEU A 373 -10.22 -3.80 0.46
C LEU A 373 -9.07 -3.57 -0.52
N ALA A 374 -7.84 -3.55 -0.03
CA ALA A 374 -6.64 -3.38 -0.86
C ALA A 374 -6.48 -4.54 -1.87
N GLN A 375 -6.70 -5.77 -1.47
CA GLN A 375 -6.67 -6.94 -2.37
C GLN A 375 -7.79 -6.88 -3.42
N LYS A 376 -8.99 -6.44 -3.04
CA LYS A 376 -10.12 -6.28 -3.96
C LYS A 376 -9.85 -5.22 -5.03
N GLU A 377 -9.23 -4.09 -4.65
CA GLU A 377 -8.83 -3.05 -5.61
C GLU A 377 -7.72 -3.52 -6.54
N LEU A 378 -6.73 -4.22 -6.01
CA LEU A 378 -5.67 -4.82 -6.82
C LEU A 378 -6.23 -5.81 -7.85
N LEU A 379 -7.15 -6.69 -7.43
CA LEU A 379 -7.78 -7.64 -8.34
C LEU A 379 -8.58 -6.94 -9.45
N LYS A 380 -9.32 -5.87 -9.13
CA LYS A 380 -10.01 -5.06 -10.13
C LYS A 380 -9.03 -4.45 -11.14
N SER A 381 -7.91 -3.93 -10.68
CA SER A 381 -6.89 -3.34 -11.55
C SER A 381 -6.26 -4.38 -12.47
N ILE A 382 -5.94 -5.57 -11.95
CA ILE A 382 -5.40 -6.68 -12.76
C ILE A 382 -6.41 -7.13 -13.83
N THR A 383 -7.70 -7.25 -13.47
CA THR A 383 -8.74 -7.64 -14.44
C THR A 383 -8.93 -6.58 -15.52
N ALA A 384 -8.89 -5.30 -15.17
CA ALA A 384 -8.96 -4.20 -16.15
C ALA A 384 -7.77 -4.23 -17.12
N LEU A 385 -6.55 -4.45 -16.63
CA LEU A 385 -5.35 -4.58 -17.48
C LEU A 385 -5.44 -5.77 -18.43
N ARG A 386 -5.95 -6.92 -17.97
CA ARG A 386 -6.16 -8.12 -18.84
C ARG A 386 -7.16 -7.84 -19.96
N VAL A 387 -8.24 -7.10 -19.67
CA VAL A 387 -9.22 -6.73 -20.70
C VAL A 387 -8.57 -5.87 -21.78
N ILE A 388 -7.75 -4.88 -21.39
CA ILE A 388 -7.02 -4.03 -22.34
C ILE A 388 -6.05 -4.87 -23.20
N GLU A 389 -5.28 -5.76 -22.59
CA GLU A 389 -4.34 -6.65 -23.30
C GLU A 389 -5.04 -7.55 -24.33
N VAL A 390 -6.20 -8.13 -23.95
CA VAL A 390 -7.00 -8.95 -24.88
C VAL A 390 -7.54 -8.11 -26.03
N GLN A 391 -8.01 -6.90 -25.75
CA GLN A 391 -8.51 -6.00 -26.79
C GLN A 391 -7.40 -5.59 -27.77
N GLU A 392 -6.19 -5.32 -27.29
CA GLU A 392 -5.05 -5.00 -28.12
C GLU A 392 -4.67 -6.18 -29.03
N LYS A 393 -4.61 -7.40 -28.49
CA LYS A 393 -4.36 -8.62 -29.30
C LYS A 393 -5.42 -8.83 -30.38
N LEU A 394 -6.70 -8.60 -30.07
CA LEU A 394 -7.77 -8.69 -31.06
C LEU A 394 -7.64 -7.64 -32.16
N ASN A 395 -7.23 -6.42 -31.81
CA ASN A 395 -7.00 -5.38 -32.81
C ASN A 395 -5.84 -5.72 -33.77
N VAL A 396 -4.75 -6.28 -33.23
CA VAL A 396 -3.62 -6.75 -34.06
C VAL A 396 -4.04 -7.88 -35.01
N ILE A 397 -4.85 -8.84 -34.54
CA ILE A 397 -5.37 -9.93 -35.38
C ILE A 397 -6.22 -9.36 -36.52
N LYS A 398 -7.16 -8.44 -36.22
CA LYS A 398 -8.01 -7.79 -37.23
C LYS A 398 -7.22 -7.01 -38.28
N LEU A 399 -6.14 -6.32 -37.86
CA LEU A 399 -5.27 -5.60 -38.79
C LEU A 399 -4.54 -6.57 -39.72
N ASN A 400 -4.02 -7.68 -39.19
CA ASN A 400 -3.35 -8.71 -39.99
C ASN A 400 -4.30 -9.41 -40.99
N GLU A 401 -5.52 -9.74 -40.56
CA GLU A 401 -6.56 -10.30 -41.43
C GLU A 401 -6.88 -9.34 -42.59
N ARG A 402 -7.07 -8.04 -42.26
CA ARG A 402 -7.34 -7.00 -43.27
C ARG A 402 -6.20 -6.91 -44.28
N SER A 403 -4.95 -6.94 -43.83
CA SER A 403 -3.78 -6.93 -44.71
C SER A 403 -3.76 -8.10 -45.66
N THR A 404 -3.92 -9.31 -45.13
CA THR A 404 -3.92 -10.53 -45.92
C THR A 404 -5.00 -10.49 -47.02
N LEU A 405 -6.18 -9.94 -46.68
CA LEU A 405 -7.27 -9.77 -47.66
C LEU A 405 -6.89 -8.76 -48.75
N ILE A 406 -6.25 -7.64 -48.42
CA ILE A 406 -5.81 -6.65 -49.40
C ILE A 406 -4.77 -7.22 -50.33
N ASP A 407 -3.74 -7.92 -49.83
CA ASP A 407 -2.71 -8.55 -50.61
C ASP A 407 -3.30 -9.57 -51.59
N MET A 408 -4.23 -10.41 -51.14
CA MET A 408 -4.92 -11.37 -51.98
C MET A 408 -5.73 -10.67 -53.08
N LEU A 409 -6.54 -9.65 -52.74
CA LEU A 409 -7.35 -8.90 -53.72
C LEU A 409 -6.48 -8.21 -54.77
N VAL A 410 -5.34 -7.66 -54.37
CA VAL A 410 -4.39 -7.03 -55.28
C VAL A 410 -3.83 -8.05 -56.28
N HIS A 411 -3.42 -9.22 -55.81
CA HIS A 411 -2.95 -10.30 -56.69
C HIS A 411 -4.03 -10.75 -57.68
N GLU A 412 -5.26 -10.95 -57.19
CA GLU A 412 -6.39 -11.38 -58.02
C GLU A 412 -6.84 -10.29 -59.03
N LEU A 413 -6.61 -8.98 -58.75
CA LEU A 413 -6.87 -7.91 -59.70
C LEU A 413 -5.75 -7.71 -60.72
N LYS A 414 -4.47 -7.86 -60.33
CA LYS A 414 -3.34 -7.75 -61.26
C LYS A 414 -3.35 -8.82 -62.35
N ASN A 415 -3.79 -10.04 -62.06
CA ASN A 415 -3.85 -11.14 -63.00
C ASN A 415 -4.74 -10.88 -64.21
N PRO A 416 -6.05 -10.49 -64.09
CA PRO A 416 -6.89 -10.20 -65.27
C PRO A 416 -6.43 -8.93 -66.01
N LEU A 417 -5.89 -7.92 -65.28
CA LEU A 417 -5.33 -6.74 -65.95
C LEU A 417 -4.13 -7.08 -66.81
N ALA A 418 -3.23 -7.95 -66.37
CA ALA A 418 -2.14 -8.43 -67.19
C ALA A 418 -2.61 -9.20 -68.45
N ALA A 419 -3.66 -10.04 -68.28
CA ALA A 419 -4.24 -10.76 -69.42
C ALA A 419 -4.89 -9.81 -70.47
N ILE A 420 -5.63 -8.80 -70.00
CA ILE A 420 -6.23 -7.77 -70.87
C ILE A 420 -5.14 -6.95 -71.57
N LYS A 421 -4.07 -6.57 -70.86
CA LYS A 421 -2.92 -5.84 -71.42
C LYS A 421 -2.21 -6.65 -72.52
N MET A 422 -2.03 -7.96 -72.32
CA MET A 422 -1.46 -8.85 -73.31
C MET A 422 -2.37 -9.01 -74.54
N ALA A 423 -3.66 -9.18 -74.33
CA ALA A 423 -4.64 -9.26 -75.45
C ALA A 423 -4.69 -7.98 -76.30
N LEU A 424 -4.64 -6.80 -75.66
CA LEU A 424 -4.56 -5.53 -76.34
C LEU A 424 -3.24 -5.34 -77.10
N GLY A 425 -2.13 -5.82 -76.54
CA GLY A 425 -0.82 -5.85 -77.23
C GLY A 425 -0.85 -6.65 -78.51
N THR A 426 -1.43 -7.86 -78.51
CA THR A 426 -1.63 -8.68 -79.67
C THR A 426 -2.56 -8.06 -80.70
N LEU A 427 -3.66 -7.49 -80.29
CA LEU A 427 -4.60 -6.75 -81.14
C LEU A 427 -3.93 -5.54 -81.83
N LYS A 428 -3.13 -4.78 -81.08
CA LYS A 428 -2.36 -3.64 -81.63
C LYS A 428 -1.37 -4.05 -82.75
N LEU A 429 -0.75 -5.21 -82.63
CA LEU A 429 0.16 -5.74 -83.59
C LEU A 429 -0.55 -6.24 -84.85
N SER A 430 -1.83 -6.57 -84.82
CA SER A 430 -2.61 -7.04 -85.98
C SER A 430 -3.31 -5.94 -86.79
N LEU A 431 -3.28 -4.67 -86.25
CA LEU A 431 -3.90 -3.54 -86.97
C LEU A 431 -2.97 -2.94 -88.02
N VAL A 432 -3.56 -2.54 -89.14
CA VAL A 432 -2.88 -1.80 -90.24
C VAL A 432 -2.91 -0.30 -89.99
N PRO A 433 -1.93 0.50 -90.43
CA PRO A 433 -1.81 1.95 -90.16
C PRO A 433 -3.03 2.82 -90.53
N GLU A 434 -3.86 2.29 -91.47
CA GLU A 434 -5.07 2.99 -91.91
C GLU A 434 -6.22 2.94 -90.89
N GLN A 435 -6.19 2.07 -89.84
CA GLN A 435 -7.21 1.91 -88.79
C GLN A 435 -6.94 2.84 -87.63
N LYS A 436 -6.91 4.15 -87.86
CA LYS A 436 -6.56 5.15 -86.85
C LYS A 436 -7.53 5.20 -85.63
N GLU A 437 -8.82 4.92 -85.85
CA GLU A 437 -9.81 4.92 -84.78
C GLU A 437 -9.66 3.76 -83.82
N GLU A 438 -9.39 2.55 -84.33
CA GLU A 438 -9.15 1.35 -83.52
C GLU A 438 -7.86 1.47 -82.71
N ILE A 439 -6.80 2.03 -83.28
CA ILE A 439 -5.54 2.31 -82.59
C ILE A 439 -5.77 3.31 -81.45
N LYS A 440 -6.57 4.36 -81.65
CA LYS A 440 -6.94 5.30 -80.55
C LYS A 440 -7.74 4.62 -79.43
N ARG A 441 -8.70 3.74 -79.76
CA ARG A 441 -9.48 2.98 -78.78
C ARG A 441 -8.60 2.06 -77.97
N ILE A 442 -7.67 1.34 -78.59
CA ILE A 442 -6.69 0.49 -77.89
C ILE A 442 -5.79 1.33 -76.98
N ALA A 443 -5.32 2.49 -77.46
CA ALA A 443 -4.53 3.39 -76.63
C ALA A 443 -5.30 3.86 -75.38
N SER A 444 -6.61 4.20 -75.57
CA SER A 444 -7.47 4.59 -74.45
C SER A 444 -7.71 3.46 -73.42
N ILE A 445 -7.89 2.23 -73.89
CA ILE A 445 -8.05 1.06 -73.00
C ILE A 445 -6.74 0.77 -72.27
N ASN A 446 -5.58 0.81 -72.95
CA ASN A 446 -4.28 0.67 -72.32
C ASN A 446 -4.03 1.74 -71.24
N GLN A 447 -4.45 2.97 -71.50
CA GLN A 447 -4.35 4.05 -70.52
C GLN A 447 -5.25 3.78 -69.30
N ALA A 448 -6.47 3.27 -69.51
CA ALA A 448 -7.37 2.90 -68.42
C ALA A 448 -6.78 1.78 -67.54
N ILE A 449 -6.17 0.77 -68.16
CA ILE A 449 -5.52 -0.33 -67.45
C ILE A 449 -4.32 0.18 -66.63
N ASN A 450 -3.45 1.00 -67.21
CA ASN A 450 -2.33 1.60 -66.51
C ASN A 450 -2.79 2.47 -65.31
N ASN A 451 -3.91 3.17 -65.48
CA ASN A 451 -4.50 3.91 -64.37
C ASN A 451 -5.00 2.97 -63.22
N MET A 452 -5.58 1.81 -63.58
CA MET A 452 -5.99 0.82 -62.58
C MET A 452 -4.81 0.20 -61.86
N ASP A 453 -3.72 -0.17 -62.58
CA ASP A 453 -2.49 -0.65 -61.96
C ASP A 453 -1.93 0.37 -60.95
N ALA A 454 -1.89 1.67 -61.33
CA ALA A 454 -1.44 2.75 -60.44
C ALA A 454 -2.28 2.85 -59.15
N VAL A 455 -3.62 2.76 -59.29
CA VAL A 455 -4.53 2.76 -58.13
C VAL A 455 -4.28 1.57 -57.18
N ILE A 456 -4.08 0.41 -57.75
CA ILE A 456 -3.78 -0.81 -56.95
C ILE A 456 -2.45 -0.65 -56.21
N GLU A 457 -1.42 -0.08 -56.87
CA GLU A 457 -0.13 0.19 -56.23
C GLU A 457 -0.22 1.24 -55.12
N GLU A 458 -1.00 2.33 -55.33
CA GLU A 458 -1.27 3.32 -54.28
C GLU A 458 -1.96 2.69 -53.04
N CYS A 459 -2.94 1.81 -53.28
CA CYS A 459 -3.63 1.09 -52.20
C CYS A 459 -2.69 0.17 -51.42
N MET A 460 -1.82 -0.58 -52.09
CA MET A 460 -0.81 -1.44 -51.46
C MET A 460 0.17 -0.64 -50.60
N LEU A 461 0.72 0.44 -51.16
CA LEU A 461 1.68 1.28 -50.45
C LEU A 461 1.03 1.90 -49.20
N MET A 462 -0.24 2.29 -49.32
CA MET A 462 -0.98 2.85 -48.21
C MET A 462 -1.25 1.82 -47.09
N ASP A 463 -1.55 0.57 -47.42
CA ASP A 463 -1.73 -0.52 -46.45
C ASP A 463 -0.39 -0.87 -45.77
N GLN A 464 0.70 -0.96 -46.53
CA GLN A 464 2.06 -1.17 -46.00
C GLN A 464 2.48 -0.02 -45.04
N PHE A 465 2.07 1.21 -45.34
CA PHE A 465 2.28 2.36 -44.46
C PHE A 465 1.50 2.21 -43.15
N ASP A 466 0.21 1.91 -43.21
CA ASP A 466 -0.64 1.73 -42.05
C ASP A 466 -0.11 0.64 -41.11
N GLN A 467 0.53 -0.39 -41.68
CA GLN A 467 1.13 -1.50 -40.92
C GLN A 467 2.57 -1.23 -40.47
N ARG A 468 3.13 -0.05 -40.77
CA ARG A 468 4.56 0.27 -40.53
C ARG A 468 5.54 -0.73 -41.16
N GLN A 469 5.17 -1.34 -42.27
CA GLN A 469 5.98 -2.33 -42.95
C GLN A 469 6.91 -1.73 -44.01
N LEU A 470 6.69 -0.44 -44.39
CA LEU A 470 7.56 0.25 -45.33
C LEU A 470 8.96 0.43 -44.72
N LYS A 471 9.92 -0.28 -45.25
CA LYS A 471 11.34 -0.17 -44.86
C LYS A 471 11.97 1.03 -45.57
N ASN A 472 12.45 2.00 -44.78
CA ASN A 472 13.28 3.09 -45.26
C ASN A 472 14.72 2.55 -45.49
N ILE A 473 15.21 2.58 -46.71
CA ILE A 473 16.60 2.14 -47.07
C ILE A 473 17.33 3.40 -47.57
N PRO A 474 17.87 4.23 -46.68
CA PRO A 474 18.50 5.48 -47.08
C PRO A 474 19.78 5.26 -47.84
N SER A 475 19.99 6.06 -48.86
CA SER A 475 21.24 6.16 -49.61
C SER A 475 21.56 7.64 -49.90
N LYS A 476 22.84 7.93 -50.09
CA LYS A 476 23.27 9.28 -50.45
C LYS A 476 22.96 9.55 -51.94
N ILE A 477 22.20 10.61 -52.20
CA ILE A 477 21.88 11.06 -53.55
C ILE A 477 22.26 12.53 -53.69
N HIS A 478 22.79 12.91 -54.88
CA HIS A 478 22.90 14.30 -55.30
C HIS A 478 21.55 14.75 -55.86
N LEU A 479 20.89 15.65 -55.14
CA LEU A 479 19.46 15.98 -55.39
C LEU A 479 19.28 16.60 -56.78
N SER A 480 20.20 17.46 -57.24
CA SER A 480 20.20 18.09 -58.55
C SER A 480 20.25 17.07 -59.66
N GLU A 481 21.28 16.25 -59.70
CA GLU A 481 21.48 15.18 -60.72
C GLU A 481 20.32 14.19 -60.73
N TRP A 482 19.86 13.81 -59.53
CA TRP A 482 18.77 12.86 -59.37
C TRP A 482 17.47 13.42 -59.95
N LEU A 483 17.10 14.70 -59.66
CA LEU A 483 15.90 15.32 -60.21
C LEU A 483 15.98 15.51 -61.74
N GLU A 484 17.13 15.96 -62.25
CA GLU A 484 17.34 16.06 -63.68
C GLU A 484 17.12 14.70 -64.37
N GLY A 485 17.71 13.64 -63.83
CA GLY A 485 17.53 12.28 -64.35
C GLY A 485 16.06 11.81 -64.32
N GLN A 486 15.30 12.16 -63.28
CA GLN A 486 13.86 11.83 -63.22
C GLN A 486 13.04 12.60 -64.28
N LEU A 487 13.34 13.87 -64.52
CA LEU A 487 12.67 14.69 -65.53
C LEU A 487 12.99 14.23 -66.96
N GLU A 488 14.26 13.83 -67.20
CA GLU A 488 14.67 13.24 -68.51
C GLU A 488 13.97 11.91 -68.78
N ALA A 489 13.98 10.99 -67.80
CA ALA A 489 13.36 9.68 -67.96
C ALA A 489 11.86 9.74 -68.28
N ARG A 490 11.18 10.83 -67.88
CA ARG A 490 9.75 11.07 -68.16
C ARG A 490 9.48 12.00 -69.35
N ALA A 491 10.52 12.47 -70.04
CA ALA A 491 10.40 13.47 -71.11
C ALA A 491 9.67 14.76 -70.71
N LEU A 492 9.86 15.22 -69.47
CA LEU A 492 9.19 16.41 -68.92
C LEU A 492 10.07 17.66 -68.90
N LYS A 493 11.30 17.61 -69.42
CA LYS A 493 12.23 18.75 -69.44
C LYS A 493 11.69 19.98 -70.11
N ASP A 494 10.89 19.82 -71.19
CA ASP A 494 10.30 20.94 -71.90
C ASP A 494 9.04 21.56 -71.22
N SER A 495 8.47 20.83 -70.27
CA SER A 495 7.23 21.22 -69.59
C SER A 495 7.45 21.72 -68.17
N ILE A 496 8.60 21.48 -67.57
CA ILE A 496 8.93 21.80 -66.17
C ILE A 496 10.22 22.61 -66.14
N THR A 497 10.20 23.78 -65.55
CA THR A 497 11.38 24.59 -65.28
C THR A 497 12.00 24.15 -63.97
N LEU A 498 13.23 23.64 -63.97
CA LEU A 498 13.97 23.27 -62.78
C LEU A 498 14.95 24.39 -62.39
N GLU A 499 14.76 24.95 -61.19
CA GLU A 499 15.63 25.97 -60.60
C GLU A 499 16.35 25.43 -59.38
N ILE A 500 17.65 25.26 -59.49
CA ILE A 500 18.51 24.78 -58.38
C ILE A 500 19.30 25.96 -57.86
N LYS A 501 18.97 26.40 -56.64
CA LYS A 501 19.68 27.49 -55.96
C LYS A 501 20.93 27.02 -55.23
N ASN A 502 20.87 25.78 -54.69
CA ASN A 502 21.97 25.14 -53.97
C ASN A 502 22.06 23.68 -54.35
N ASP A 503 23.27 23.18 -54.59
CA ASP A 503 23.48 21.76 -54.79
C ASP A 503 23.54 21.04 -53.41
N LEU A 504 22.73 20.01 -53.24
CA LEU A 504 22.45 19.37 -51.95
C LEU A 504 22.61 17.85 -52.05
N GLN A 505 23.17 17.28 -50.98
CA GLN A 505 23.21 15.85 -50.80
C GLN A 505 22.18 15.42 -49.76
N LEU A 506 21.28 14.52 -50.12
CA LEU A 506 20.30 13.90 -49.23
C LEU A 506 20.71 12.48 -48.88
N ASN A 507 20.41 12.05 -47.66
CA ASN A 507 20.52 10.67 -47.22
C ASN A 507 19.10 10.12 -47.02
N VAL A 508 18.45 9.72 -48.10
CA VAL A 508 17.05 9.28 -48.12
C VAL A 508 16.90 8.02 -49.01
N ASP A 509 15.78 7.32 -48.85
CA ASP A 509 15.44 6.24 -49.79
C ASP A 509 15.00 6.82 -51.15
N PRO A 510 15.78 6.64 -52.22
CA PRO A 510 15.46 7.24 -53.51
C PRO A 510 14.18 6.69 -54.13
N ARG A 511 13.77 5.47 -53.76
CA ARG A 511 12.53 4.85 -54.26
C ARG A 511 11.31 5.57 -53.66
N LEU A 512 11.33 5.82 -52.36
CA LEU A 512 10.24 6.54 -51.67
C LEU A 512 10.20 8.00 -52.15
N LEU A 513 11.34 8.66 -52.23
CA LEU A 513 11.42 10.02 -52.76
C LEU A 513 10.86 10.11 -54.19
N ASN A 514 11.18 9.13 -55.07
CA ASN A 514 10.67 9.05 -56.41
C ASN A 514 9.13 8.97 -56.47
N ILE A 515 8.54 8.13 -55.62
CA ILE A 515 7.08 8.02 -55.51
C ILE A 515 6.46 9.37 -55.09
N ALA A 516 7.06 10.03 -54.10
CA ALA A 516 6.56 11.33 -53.62
C ALA A 516 6.65 12.42 -54.71
N ILE A 517 7.80 12.58 -55.35
CA ILE A 517 8.03 13.58 -56.41
C ILE A 517 7.12 13.31 -57.59
N ASN A 518 7.02 12.05 -58.05
CA ASN A 518 6.16 11.68 -59.17
C ASN A 518 4.67 12.00 -58.88
N ASN A 519 4.18 11.72 -57.67
CA ASN A 519 2.81 12.09 -57.31
C ASN A 519 2.57 13.60 -57.39
N LEU A 520 3.54 14.42 -56.95
CA LEU A 520 3.43 15.88 -57.06
C LEU A 520 3.50 16.36 -58.50
N LEU A 521 4.44 15.80 -59.33
CA LEU A 521 4.56 16.12 -60.74
C LEU A 521 3.29 15.77 -61.51
N ASP A 522 2.74 14.58 -61.28
CA ASP A 522 1.50 14.12 -61.93
C ASP A 522 0.30 15.03 -61.52
N ASN A 523 0.25 15.46 -60.27
CA ASN A 523 -0.75 16.43 -59.84
C ASN A 523 -0.56 17.79 -60.50
N ALA A 524 0.66 18.31 -60.59
CA ALA A 524 0.93 19.57 -61.29
C ALA A 524 0.54 19.50 -62.76
N MET A 525 0.97 18.48 -63.49
CA MET A 525 0.63 18.26 -64.91
C MET A 525 -0.89 18.20 -65.14
N LYS A 526 -1.59 17.55 -64.18
CA LYS A 526 -3.02 17.32 -64.30
C LYS A 526 -3.87 18.57 -64.02
N TYR A 527 -3.44 19.44 -63.08
CA TYR A 527 -4.21 20.53 -62.59
C TYR A 527 -3.70 21.91 -63.02
N SER A 528 -2.58 21.97 -63.76
CA SER A 528 -2.11 23.24 -64.35
C SER A 528 -3.04 23.76 -65.45
N ALA A 529 -3.09 25.07 -65.60
CA ALA A 529 -3.69 25.75 -66.74
C ALA A 529 -2.87 25.47 -68.01
N GLN A 530 -3.55 25.38 -69.16
CA GLN A 530 -2.89 25.11 -70.44
C GLN A 530 -1.82 26.16 -70.75
N ASN A 531 -0.67 25.69 -71.26
CA ASN A 531 0.50 26.50 -71.62
C ASN A 531 1.10 27.36 -70.50
N THR A 532 0.92 26.98 -69.24
CA THR A 532 1.60 27.64 -68.10
C THR A 532 2.79 26.80 -67.65
N PRO A 533 3.93 27.42 -67.29
CA PRO A 533 5.09 26.69 -66.80
C PRO A 533 4.84 26.11 -65.41
N ILE A 534 5.35 24.90 -65.17
CA ILE A 534 5.45 24.29 -63.87
C ILE A 534 6.86 24.55 -63.35
N LEU A 535 6.99 25.12 -62.15
CA LEU A 535 8.28 25.48 -61.56
C LEU A 535 8.62 24.51 -60.42
N LEU A 536 9.78 23.82 -60.58
CA LEU A 536 10.34 22.98 -59.53
C LEU A 536 11.61 23.67 -58.97
N THR A 537 11.57 24.12 -57.72
CA THR A 537 12.67 24.85 -57.12
C THR A 537 13.31 24.03 -56.02
N VAL A 538 14.65 23.99 -55.98
CA VAL A 538 15.43 23.38 -54.92
C VAL A 538 16.26 24.45 -54.22
N GLU A 539 16.07 24.59 -52.92
CA GLU A 539 16.85 25.49 -52.09
C GLU A 539 17.16 24.87 -50.71
N SER A 540 18.16 25.41 -50.04
CA SER A 540 18.45 25.03 -48.66
C SER A 540 18.23 26.20 -47.73
N THR A 541 17.68 25.88 -46.57
CA THR A 541 17.63 26.80 -45.46
C THR A 541 18.49 26.25 -44.32
N ALA A 542 19.49 27.02 -43.89
CA ALA A 542 20.32 26.68 -42.73
C ALA A 542 19.78 27.38 -41.49
N ASN A 543 19.36 26.62 -40.48
CA ASN A 543 19.06 27.12 -39.15
C ASN A 543 20.08 26.50 -38.18
N GLY A 544 21.21 27.20 -37.98
CA GLY A 544 22.29 26.71 -37.09
C GLY A 544 23.02 25.48 -37.65
N ALA A 545 23.07 24.39 -36.89
CA ALA A 545 23.79 23.16 -37.27
C ALA A 545 22.99 22.22 -38.17
N GLU A 546 21.69 22.45 -38.37
CA GLU A 546 20.82 21.60 -39.20
C GLU A 546 20.48 22.28 -40.52
N ALA A 547 20.79 21.63 -41.62
CA ALA A 547 20.44 22.08 -42.94
C ALA A 547 19.17 21.33 -43.41
N THR A 548 18.24 22.08 -43.99
CA THR A 548 16.99 21.52 -44.53
C THR A 548 16.92 21.80 -46.01
N ALA A 549 16.76 20.75 -46.80
CA ALA A 549 16.43 20.85 -48.24
C ALA A 549 14.97 21.15 -48.41
N THR A 550 14.68 22.17 -49.17
CA THR A 550 13.33 22.60 -49.53
C THR A 550 13.11 22.33 -51.02
N ILE A 551 12.21 21.42 -51.34
CA ILE A 551 11.80 21.10 -52.71
C ILE A 551 10.39 21.68 -52.90
N SER A 552 10.25 22.70 -53.70
CA SER A 552 8.97 23.37 -53.98
C SER A 552 8.50 23.16 -55.41
N LEU A 553 7.29 22.67 -55.58
CA LEU A 553 6.63 22.52 -56.86
C LEU A 553 5.46 23.51 -56.95
N ALA A 554 5.57 24.40 -57.90
CA ALA A 554 4.54 25.46 -58.11
C ALA A 554 3.92 25.33 -59.51
N ASN A 555 2.60 25.41 -59.56
CA ASN A 555 1.85 25.43 -60.83
C ASN A 555 0.65 26.38 -60.78
N VAL A 556 0.33 27.00 -61.90
CA VAL A 556 -0.86 27.86 -62.03
C VAL A 556 -2.10 26.99 -62.20
N MET A 557 -3.08 27.16 -61.34
CA MET A 557 -4.33 26.40 -61.38
C MET A 557 -5.27 26.84 -62.51
N ASP A 558 -5.94 25.87 -63.10
CA ASP A 558 -6.86 26.09 -64.24
C ASP A 558 -8.16 26.85 -63.82
N SER A 559 -8.52 26.85 -62.59
CA SER A 559 -9.69 27.56 -62.05
C SER A 559 -9.46 28.03 -60.61
N SER A 560 -10.04 29.18 -60.25
CA SER A 560 -10.02 29.74 -58.88
C SER A 560 -10.88 28.91 -57.91
N SER A 561 -10.63 27.62 -57.80
CA SER A 561 -11.35 26.75 -56.87
C SER A 561 -10.81 26.93 -55.46
N SER A 562 -11.66 27.19 -54.49
CA SER A 562 -11.31 27.19 -53.09
C SER A 562 -10.94 25.76 -52.66
N ILE A 563 -9.64 25.48 -52.59
CA ILE A 563 -9.11 24.22 -52.03
C ILE A 563 -9.09 24.40 -50.51
N ASP A 564 -9.68 23.47 -49.80
CA ASP A 564 -9.60 23.44 -48.34
C ASP A 564 -8.18 22.93 -47.92
N GLU A 565 -7.30 23.88 -47.59
CA GLU A 565 -5.90 23.60 -47.21
C GLU A 565 -5.80 22.62 -46.05
N SER A 566 -6.78 22.57 -45.13
CA SER A 566 -6.79 21.67 -43.98
C SER A 566 -7.06 20.21 -44.34
N LYS A 567 -7.71 19.98 -45.50
CA LYS A 567 -8.15 18.66 -45.96
C LYS A 567 -7.37 18.09 -47.12
N ILE A 568 -6.48 18.87 -47.74
CA ILE A 568 -5.79 18.46 -48.97
C ILE A 568 -4.95 17.15 -48.79
N PHE A 569 -4.46 16.89 -47.59
CA PHE A 569 -3.74 15.68 -47.23
C PHE A 569 -4.62 14.63 -46.51
N SER A 570 -5.96 14.75 -46.62
CA SER A 570 -6.90 13.76 -46.06
C SER A 570 -7.20 12.68 -47.10
N ARG A 571 -7.42 11.44 -46.65
CA ARG A 571 -7.73 10.28 -47.54
C ARG A 571 -9.02 10.57 -48.32
N TYR A 572 -8.98 10.22 -49.61
CA TYR A 572 -10.11 10.37 -50.54
C TYR A 572 -10.59 11.82 -50.74
N TYR A 573 -9.85 12.80 -50.24
CA TYR A 573 -10.23 14.20 -50.45
C TYR A 573 -9.99 14.61 -51.92
N ARG A 574 -11.00 15.21 -52.54
CA ARG A 574 -10.98 15.79 -53.89
C ARG A 574 -11.69 17.15 -53.88
N SER A 575 -11.09 18.13 -54.55
CA SER A 575 -11.77 19.42 -54.70
C SER A 575 -13.07 19.26 -55.51
N PRO A 576 -14.17 19.91 -55.16
CA PRO A 576 -15.45 19.79 -55.87
C PRO A 576 -15.36 20.04 -57.37
N HIS A 577 -14.43 20.86 -57.81
CA HIS A 577 -14.21 21.19 -59.23
C HIS A 577 -13.29 20.20 -59.96
N SER A 578 -12.68 19.25 -59.29
CA SER A 578 -11.79 18.25 -59.89
C SER A 578 -12.52 16.97 -60.31
N ASN A 579 -13.85 16.91 -60.24
CA ASN A 579 -14.64 15.70 -60.52
C ASN A 579 -14.52 15.19 -61.97
N SER A 580 -14.16 16.08 -62.94
CA SER A 580 -13.94 15.70 -64.35
C SER A 580 -12.57 15.06 -64.63
N LYS A 581 -11.60 15.20 -63.73
CA LYS A 581 -10.24 14.66 -63.88
C LYS A 581 -10.10 13.39 -63.06
N SER A 582 -9.58 12.29 -63.61
CA SER A 582 -9.44 10.98 -62.88
C SER A 582 -8.51 11.09 -61.68
N GLY A 583 -8.76 10.37 -60.54
CA GLY A 583 -7.85 10.30 -59.39
C GLY A 583 -8.51 9.73 -58.14
N THR A 584 -7.72 9.02 -57.33
CA THR A 584 -8.15 8.30 -56.14
C THR A 584 -8.31 9.16 -54.90
N GLY A 585 -7.64 10.34 -54.84
CA GLY A 585 -7.50 11.13 -53.61
C GLY A 585 -6.57 10.53 -52.57
N LEU A 586 -5.73 9.55 -52.97
CA LEU A 586 -4.71 8.91 -52.09
C LEU A 586 -3.31 9.47 -52.30
N GLY A 587 -2.97 9.97 -53.50
CA GLY A 587 -1.61 10.38 -53.86
C GLY A 587 -1.00 11.43 -52.92
N LEU A 588 -1.72 12.49 -52.52
CA LEU A 588 -1.19 13.50 -51.61
C LEU A 588 -1.04 12.99 -50.17
N VAL A 589 -1.92 12.10 -49.71
CA VAL A 589 -1.79 11.42 -48.43
C VAL A 589 -0.54 10.56 -48.42
N LEU A 590 -0.27 9.81 -49.50
CA LEU A 590 0.92 8.99 -49.69
C LEU A 590 2.18 9.86 -49.65
N VAL A 591 2.18 11.03 -50.32
CA VAL A 591 3.32 11.96 -50.27
C VAL A 591 3.59 12.40 -48.84
N LYS A 592 2.55 12.78 -48.09
CA LYS A 592 2.70 13.17 -46.69
C LYS A 592 3.30 12.04 -45.85
N SER A 593 2.78 10.82 -46.00
CA SER A 593 3.26 9.65 -45.27
C SER A 593 4.71 9.31 -45.61
N ILE A 594 5.10 9.42 -46.88
CA ILE A 594 6.49 9.22 -47.34
C ILE A 594 7.41 10.29 -46.74
N CYS A 595 7.01 11.57 -46.77
CA CYS A 595 7.80 12.63 -46.16
C CYS A 595 8.06 12.36 -44.64
N GLU A 596 7.04 11.88 -43.90
CA GLU A 596 7.18 11.51 -42.50
C GLU A 596 8.18 10.34 -42.32
N ILE A 597 8.16 9.32 -43.17
CA ILE A 597 9.14 8.20 -43.15
C ILE A 597 10.56 8.70 -43.44
N LEU A 598 10.71 9.65 -44.36
CA LEU A 598 12.01 10.23 -44.75
C LEU A 598 12.52 11.27 -43.70
N GLY A 599 11.78 11.47 -42.63
CA GLY A 599 12.14 12.41 -41.54
C GLY A 599 11.85 13.88 -41.85
N GLY A 600 11.01 14.14 -42.86
CA GLY A 600 10.64 15.48 -43.30
C GLY A 600 9.17 15.81 -43.16
N THR A 601 8.76 16.90 -43.80
CA THR A 601 7.36 17.39 -43.81
C THR A 601 6.98 17.84 -45.20
N ILE A 602 5.66 17.89 -45.49
CA ILE A 602 5.09 18.52 -46.66
C ILE A 602 4.08 19.57 -46.24
N SER A 603 4.06 20.69 -46.97
CA SER A 603 3.07 21.76 -46.83
C SER A 603 2.47 22.15 -48.18
N TYR A 604 1.29 22.70 -48.12
CA TYR A 604 0.57 23.29 -49.28
C TYR A 604 0.21 24.72 -48.97
N ARG A 605 0.35 25.57 -49.96
CA ARG A 605 -0.11 26.97 -49.91
C ARG A 605 -0.67 27.38 -51.26
N SER A 606 -1.76 28.13 -51.27
CA SER A 606 -2.33 28.73 -52.47
C SER A 606 -2.21 30.25 -52.42
N VAL A 607 -1.56 30.87 -53.42
CA VAL A 607 -1.36 32.32 -53.50
C VAL A 607 -1.60 32.76 -54.94
N ASN A 608 -2.54 33.68 -55.17
CA ASN A 608 -2.81 34.27 -56.50
C ASN A 608 -2.99 33.23 -57.62
N ASN A 609 -3.79 32.20 -57.40
CA ASN A 609 -4.02 31.09 -58.32
C ASN A 609 -2.81 30.15 -58.55
N LEU A 610 -1.75 30.33 -57.80
CA LEU A 610 -0.57 29.44 -57.82
C LEU A 610 -0.70 28.43 -56.69
N ALA A 611 -0.71 27.13 -57.04
CA ALA A 611 -0.62 26.03 -56.08
C ALA A 611 0.86 25.72 -55.82
N ILE A 612 1.27 25.74 -54.54
CA ILE A 612 2.65 25.51 -54.15
C ILE A 612 2.68 24.36 -53.13
N PHE A 613 3.32 23.24 -53.50
CA PHE A 613 3.63 22.14 -52.63
C PHE A 613 5.11 22.21 -52.23
N THR A 614 5.38 22.17 -50.96
CA THR A 614 6.74 22.31 -50.42
C THR A 614 7.09 21.10 -49.53
N ILE A 615 8.12 20.32 -49.92
CA ILE A 615 8.68 19.25 -49.12
C ILE A 615 9.93 19.77 -48.42
N HIS A 616 10.04 19.51 -47.14
CA HIS A 616 11.22 19.79 -46.31
C HIS A 616 11.85 18.47 -45.86
N LEU A 617 13.13 18.25 -46.21
CA LEU A 617 13.89 17.05 -45.85
C LEU A 617 15.22 17.44 -45.18
N PRO A 618 15.72 16.67 -44.20
CA PRO A 618 17.04 16.89 -43.64
C PRO A 618 18.11 16.69 -44.70
N CYS A 619 19.09 17.60 -44.83
CA CYS A 619 20.13 17.53 -45.85
C CYS A 619 21.52 17.85 -45.26
N PHE A 620 22.55 17.55 -46.08
CA PHE A 620 23.94 17.92 -45.82
C PHE A 620 24.42 18.82 -46.95
N PHE A 621 25.18 19.86 -46.61
CA PHE A 621 25.86 20.67 -47.62
C PHE A 621 27.03 19.89 -48.24
N ILE A 622 27.21 20.01 -49.54
CA ILE A 622 28.43 19.55 -50.20
C ILE A 622 29.51 20.62 -49.89
N ASP A 623 30.44 20.26 -49.02
CA ASP A 623 31.58 21.14 -48.72
C ASP A 623 32.51 21.16 -49.94
N SER A 624 32.50 22.29 -50.68
CA SER A 624 33.32 22.49 -51.88
C SER A 624 34.82 22.57 -51.58
N SER A 625 35.23 22.37 -50.33
CA SER A 625 36.63 22.49 -49.88
C SER A 625 37.45 21.19 -49.93
N THR A 626 36.84 20.02 -50.27
CA THR A 626 37.55 18.72 -50.23
C THR A 626 38.08 18.23 -51.59
N ASN A 627 38.08 19.04 -52.63
CA ASN A 627 38.66 18.66 -53.94
C ASN A 627 40.04 19.30 -54.16
N LYS A 628 40.97 19.26 -53.17
CA LYS A 628 42.42 19.48 -53.36
C LYS A 628 43.20 18.43 -52.58
N SER A 629 43.94 17.64 -53.36
CA SER A 629 45.00 16.71 -53.01
C SER A 629 44.65 15.21 -52.90
N PHE A 630 44.67 14.55 -54.02
CA PHE A 630 45.44 13.33 -54.18
C PHE A 630 45.94 13.32 -55.64
N SER A 631 47.16 13.85 -55.81
CA SER A 631 48.06 13.54 -56.95
C SER A 631 49.01 12.44 -56.48
#